data_9359c56dbaa8d1886263ed5162bb4dcf
#
_entry.id   9359c56dbaa8d1886263ed5162bb4dcf
#
_cell.length_a   1.000
_cell.length_b   1.000
_cell.length_c   1.000
_cell.angle_alpha   90.00
_cell.angle_beta   90.00
_cell.angle_gamma   90.00
#
_symmetry.space_group_name_H-M   'P 1'
#
loop_
_entity.id
_entity.type
_entity.pdbx_description
1 polymer ?
#
loop_
_entity_poly.entity_id
_entity_poly.type
_entity_poly.pdbx_seq_one_letter_code
_entity_poly.pdbx_strand_id
1 'polypeptide(L)'
;QGLRRADLAMEGDKIVRIATAIEPGEGDTVQDATDCWVFPGFIDGHTHMQCWTGMDWTADSFETGTRAAACGGTTTIVDYATADRGVTMPDALVEWHHRADGTCTANYAFHMALAEWNERNRADLSAMREAGVSSFKTYFAYDHLRLDDAETLEVLEELNRVRGILCVHCENGTLVNELQKRVYEQGIHGPEGHALSRP
;
A
#
# COMPACT_ATOMS: atom_id res chain seq x y z
N GLN A 1 8.63 -23.84 13.94
CA GLN A 1 8.09 -24.50 12.76
C GLN A 1 9.06 -24.18 11.63
N GLY A 2 9.65 -25.21 11.01
CA GLY A 2 10.66 -25.06 9.95
C GLY A 2 10.12 -25.59 8.62
N LEU A 3 10.97 -25.56 7.60
CA LEU A 3 10.71 -26.18 6.32
C LEU A 3 10.55 -27.69 6.46
N ARG A 4 9.61 -28.26 5.74
CA ARG A 4 9.42 -29.72 5.67
C ARG A 4 9.06 -30.12 4.24
N ARG A 5 9.47 -31.32 3.86
CA ARG A 5 9.02 -31.96 2.60
C ARG A 5 7.60 -32.47 2.84
N ALA A 6 6.66 -32.11 1.98
CA ALA A 6 5.26 -32.51 2.09
C ALA A 6 4.52 -32.28 0.78
N ASP A 7 3.43 -33.01 0.61
CA ASP A 7 2.43 -32.76 -0.42
C ASP A 7 1.31 -31.89 0.16
N LEU A 8 0.65 -31.14 -0.71
CA LEU A 8 -0.47 -30.24 -0.40
C LEU A 8 -1.68 -30.66 -1.24
N ALA A 9 -2.83 -30.86 -0.62
CA ALA A 9 -4.10 -30.97 -1.32
C ALA A 9 -4.93 -29.71 -1.11
N MET A 10 -5.57 -29.28 -2.20
CA MET A 10 -6.43 -28.08 -2.20
C MET A 10 -7.80 -28.47 -2.76
N GLU A 11 -8.86 -27.89 -2.18
CA GLU A 11 -10.22 -27.94 -2.70
C GLU A 11 -10.70 -26.49 -2.89
N GLY A 12 -10.93 -26.12 -4.15
CA GLY A 12 -11.21 -24.72 -4.48
C GLY A 12 -10.08 -23.79 -4.06
N ASP A 13 -10.35 -22.87 -3.15
CA ASP A 13 -9.42 -21.87 -2.63
C ASP A 13 -8.76 -22.23 -1.28
N LYS A 14 -8.96 -23.47 -0.82
CA LYS A 14 -8.52 -23.90 0.53
C LYS A 14 -7.51 -25.04 0.48
N ILE A 15 -6.49 -24.95 1.35
CA ILE A 15 -5.61 -26.09 1.65
C ILE A 15 -6.36 -26.99 2.63
N VAL A 16 -6.70 -28.20 2.19
CA VAL A 16 -7.47 -29.17 2.99
C VAL A 16 -6.58 -30.22 3.65
N ARG A 17 -5.38 -30.46 3.10
CA ARG A 17 -4.47 -31.46 3.65
C ARG A 17 -3.01 -31.12 3.37
N ILE A 18 -2.15 -31.38 4.35
CA ILE A 18 -0.69 -31.35 4.23
C ILE A 18 -0.17 -32.67 4.82
N ALA A 19 0.50 -33.49 4.03
CA ALA A 19 1.03 -34.77 4.48
C ALA A 19 2.35 -35.10 3.76
N THR A 20 3.08 -36.09 4.27
CA THR A 20 4.35 -36.53 3.68
C THR A 20 4.13 -37.08 2.27
N ALA A 21 2.98 -37.76 2.03
CA ALA A 21 2.52 -38.18 0.73
C ALA A 21 1.00 -38.15 0.68
N ILE A 22 0.45 -37.74 -0.46
CA ILE A 22 -0.98 -37.68 -0.74
C ILE A 22 -1.19 -38.42 -2.09
N GLU A 23 -1.93 -39.53 -2.06
CA GLU A 23 -2.32 -40.21 -3.28
C GLU A 23 -3.44 -39.40 -3.98
N PRO A 24 -3.26 -39.00 -5.24
CA PRO A 24 -4.29 -38.32 -6.00
C PRO A 24 -5.52 -39.20 -6.18
N GLY A 25 -6.70 -38.58 -6.08
CA GLY A 25 -7.96 -39.21 -6.42
C GLY A 25 -8.26 -39.18 -7.92
N GLU A 26 -9.30 -39.90 -8.32
CA GLU A 26 -9.79 -39.87 -9.71
C GLU A 26 -10.29 -38.46 -10.03
N GLY A 27 -9.74 -37.83 -11.07
CA GLY A 27 -10.11 -36.47 -11.51
C GLY A 27 -9.28 -35.34 -10.89
N ASP A 28 -8.35 -35.66 -9.99
CA ASP A 28 -7.45 -34.64 -9.42
C ASP A 28 -6.43 -34.14 -10.46
N THR A 29 -6.16 -32.83 -10.41
CA THR A 29 -5.04 -32.23 -11.14
C THR A 29 -3.80 -32.22 -10.27
N VAL A 30 -2.72 -32.86 -10.72
CA VAL A 30 -1.45 -32.93 -9.99
C VAL A 30 -0.45 -31.93 -10.57
N GLN A 31 0.08 -31.07 -9.73
CA GLN A 31 1.19 -30.15 -10.03
C GLN A 31 2.47 -30.71 -9.39
N ASP A 32 3.47 -31.07 -10.19
CA ASP A 32 4.79 -31.46 -9.66
C ASP A 32 5.52 -30.18 -9.14
N ALA A 33 5.80 -30.19 -7.86
CA ALA A 33 6.58 -29.15 -7.17
C ALA A 33 7.88 -29.72 -6.57
N THR A 34 8.41 -30.83 -7.14
CA THR A 34 9.69 -31.43 -6.72
C THR A 34 10.79 -30.37 -6.80
N ASP A 35 11.60 -30.27 -5.74
CA ASP A 35 12.68 -29.29 -5.57
C ASP A 35 12.23 -27.82 -5.60
N CYS A 36 10.94 -27.53 -5.48
CA CYS A 36 10.39 -26.21 -5.32
C CYS A 36 10.11 -25.89 -3.85
N TRP A 37 10.15 -24.59 -3.56
CA TRP A 37 9.68 -24.06 -2.29
C TRP A 37 8.27 -23.54 -2.47
N VAL A 38 7.35 -23.99 -1.61
CA VAL A 38 5.97 -23.54 -1.64
C VAL A 38 5.75 -22.56 -0.49
N PHE A 39 5.33 -21.37 -0.82
CA PHE A 39 5.00 -20.29 0.13
C PHE A 39 3.53 -19.86 -0.02
N PRO A 40 2.92 -19.31 1.03
CA PRO A 40 1.73 -18.49 0.83
C PRO A 40 2.03 -17.34 -0.16
N GLY A 41 1.02 -16.89 -0.90
CA GLY A 41 1.18 -15.71 -1.74
C GLY A 41 1.67 -14.52 -0.93
N PHE A 42 2.61 -13.75 -1.48
CA PHE A 42 3.15 -12.57 -0.81
C PHE A 42 2.12 -11.45 -0.74
N ILE A 43 2.30 -10.57 0.25
CA ILE A 43 1.52 -9.34 0.41
C ILE A 43 2.46 -8.16 0.22
N ASP A 44 2.19 -7.32 -0.77
CA ASP A 44 2.84 -6.03 -0.90
C ASP A 44 2.01 -4.97 -0.18
N GLY A 45 2.48 -4.54 0.97
CA GLY A 45 1.79 -3.59 1.85
C GLY A 45 2.06 -2.12 1.51
N HIS A 46 2.68 -1.80 0.36
CA HIS A 46 3.00 -0.42 0.01
C HIS A 46 3.09 -0.23 -1.51
N THR A 47 1.98 0.06 -2.15
CA THR A 47 1.92 0.31 -3.60
C THR A 47 1.27 1.66 -3.90
N HIS A 48 1.55 2.18 -5.09
CA HIS A 48 0.97 3.42 -5.63
C HIS A 48 0.59 3.20 -7.10
N MET A 49 -0.51 2.48 -7.31
CA MET A 49 -1.04 2.22 -8.65
C MET A 49 -1.89 3.41 -9.11
N GLN A 50 -1.74 3.79 -10.37
CA GLN A 50 -2.55 4.85 -11.00
C GLN A 50 -2.62 6.11 -10.13
N CYS A 51 -1.47 6.49 -9.55
CA CYS A 51 -1.33 7.58 -8.61
C CYS A 51 -0.67 8.79 -9.30
N TRP A 52 -1.23 9.99 -9.09
CA TRP A 52 -0.62 11.24 -9.50
C TRP A 52 0.45 11.66 -8.50
N THR A 53 1.70 11.83 -8.96
CA THR A 53 2.86 12.14 -8.10
C THR A 53 3.09 13.64 -7.88
N GLY A 54 2.26 14.49 -8.46
CA GLY A 54 2.48 15.94 -8.52
C GLY A 54 3.16 16.40 -9.82
N MET A 55 3.75 15.49 -10.59
CA MET A 55 4.40 15.75 -11.88
C MET A 55 3.88 14.85 -12.99
N ASP A 56 3.67 13.57 -12.72
CA ASP A 56 3.20 12.58 -13.68
C ASP A 56 2.48 11.44 -12.94
N TRP A 57 1.80 10.58 -13.70
CA TRP A 57 1.19 9.37 -13.17
C TRP A 57 2.22 8.27 -12.95
N THR A 58 2.00 7.43 -11.94
CA THR A 58 2.76 6.18 -11.82
C THR A 58 2.53 5.31 -13.04
N ALA A 59 3.57 4.54 -13.42
CA ALA A 59 3.58 3.78 -14.68
C ALA A 59 2.49 2.71 -14.75
N ASP A 60 2.13 2.11 -13.61
CA ASP A 60 1.17 1.02 -13.55
C ASP A 60 -0.24 1.48 -13.15
N SER A 61 -1.22 0.96 -13.87
CA SER A 61 -2.61 0.91 -13.43
C SER A 61 -2.84 -0.24 -12.46
N PHE A 62 -4.01 -0.31 -11.82
CA PHE A 62 -4.38 -1.46 -11.01
C PHE A 62 -4.36 -2.77 -11.81
N GLU A 63 -4.76 -2.75 -13.09
CA GLU A 63 -4.68 -3.93 -13.97
C GLU A 63 -3.24 -4.39 -14.20
N THR A 64 -2.36 -3.50 -14.68
CA THR A 64 -0.99 -3.85 -15.05
C THR A 64 -0.13 -4.19 -13.83
N GLY A 65 -0.24 -3.38 -12.77
CA GLY A 65 0.53 -3.56 -11.53
C GLY A 65 0.14 -4.82 -10.78
N THR A 66 -1.15 -5.15 -10.64
CA THR A 66 -1.58 -6.38 -9.98
C THR A 66 -1.27 -7.63 -10.80
N ARG A 67 -1.26 -7.52 -12.14
CA ARG A 67 -0.78 -8.60 -13.01
C ARG A 67 0.71 -8.85 -12.82
N ALA A 68 1.52 -7.80 -12.77
CA ALA A 68 2.96 -7.91 -12.49
C ALA A 68 3.20 -8.50 -11.09
N ALA A 69 2.45 -8.05 -10.07
CA ALA A 69 2.48 -8.58 -8.71
C ALA A 69 2.20 -10.10 -8.70
N ALA A 70 1.13 -10.55 -9.35
CA ALA A 70 0.76 -11.96 -9.44
C ALA A 70 1.85 -12.80 -10.13
N CYS A 71 2.45 -12.29 -11.21
CA CYS A 71 3.57 -12.96 -11.88
C CYS A 71 4.80 -13.08 -10.96
N GLY A 72 4.99 -12.17 -10.01
CA GLY A 72 6.04 -12.22 -8.99
C GLY A 72 5.69 -13.04 -7.75
N GLY A 73 4.48 -13.62 -7.68
CA GLY A 73 4.01 -14.40 -6.54
C GLY A 73 3.35 -13.57 -5.44
N THR A 74 3.11 -12.26 -5.66
CA THR A 74 2.36 -11.39 -4.77
C THR A 74 0.86 -11.51 -5.11
N THR A 75 0.09 -12.03 -4.17
CA THR A 75 -1.34 -12.29 -4.34
C THR A 75 -2.25 -11.24 -3.69
N THR A 76 -1.67 -10.32 -2.95
CA THR A 76 -2.39 -9.22 -2.30
C THR A 76 -1.54 -7.97 -2.32
N ILE A 77 -2.13 -6.84 -2.68
CA ILE A 77 -1.52 -5.52 -2.55
C ILE A 77 -2.31 -4.67 -1.55
N VAL A 78 -1.64 -3.72 -0.90
CA VAL A 78 -2.30 -2.67 -0.13
C VAL A 78 -1.83 -1.32 -0.67
N ASP A 79 -2.73 -0.64 -1.38
CA ASP A 79 -2.45 0.64 -2.03
C ASP A 79 -2.88 1.83 -1.14
N TYR A 80 -2.55 3.05 -1.54
CA TYR A 80 -2.88 4.27 -0.81
C TYR A 80 -4.00 5.03 -1.49
N ALA A 81 -5.23 4.91 -0.97
CA ALA A 81 -6.30 5.84 -1.29
C ALA A 81 -5.95 7.20 -0.67
N THR A 82 -5.81 8.24 -1.50
CA THR A 82 -5.40 9.57 -1.05
C THR A 82 -6.59 10.50 -1.01
N ALA A 83 -6.92 11.00 0.19
CA ALA A 83 -7.83 12.11 0.37
C ALA A 83 -7.05 13.42 0.20
N ASP A 84 -7.06 13.96 -1.00
CA ASP A 84 -6.48 15.26 -1.30
C ASP A 84 -7.20 16.37 -0.52
N ARG A 85 -6.57 17.56 -0.41
CA ARG A 85 -7.17 18.70 0.28
C ARG A 85 -8.56 19.02 -0.27
N GLY A 86 -9.53 19.10 0.62
CA GLY A 86 -10.94 19.34 0.30
C GLY A 86 -11.76 18.10 -0.09
N VAL A 87 -11.14 16.94 -0.24
CA VAL A 87 -11.80 15.65 -0.51
C VAL A 87 -12.06 14.91 0.80
N THR A 88 -13.24 14.33 0.96
CA THR A 88 -13.55 13.49 2.13
C THR A 88 -12.86 12.13 2.02
N MET A 89 -12.54 11.51 3.15
CA MET A 89 -11.98 10.15 3.12
C MET A 89 -12.93 9.13 2.48
N PRO A 90 -14.26 9.15 2.76
CA PRO A 90 -15.21 8.28 2.07
C PRO A 90 -15.22 8.46 0.55
N ASP A 91 -15.20 9.70 0.05
CA ASP A 91 -15.19 9.95 -1.39
C ASP A 91 -13.89 9.48 -2.04
N ALA A 92 -12.74 9.71 -1.38
CA ALA A 92 -11.47 9.18 -1.83
C ALA A 92 -11.48 7.65 -1.89
N LEU A 93 -12.01 6.97 -0.87
CA LEU A 93 -12.09 5.52 -0.84
C LEU A 93 -12.97 4.98 -1.99
N VAL A 94 -14.10 5.60 -2.26
CA VAL A 94 -14.98 5.27 -3.38
C VAL A 94 -14.26 5.40 -4.71
N GLU A 95 -13.51 6.48 -4.91
CA GLU A 95 -12.73 6.70 -6.14
C GLU A 95 -11.67 5.62 -6.33
N TRP A 96 -10.94 5.22 -5.27
CA TRP A 96 -9.94 4.16 -5.36
C TRP A 96 -10.56 2.78 -5.63
N HIS A 97 -11.70 2.48 -5.02
CA HIS A 97 -12.47 1.28 -5.37
C HIS A 97 -12.88 1.30 -6.84
N HIS A 98 -13.35 2.44 -7.36
CA HIS A 98 -13.72 2.57 -8.76
C HIS A 98 -12.55 2.27 -9.72
N ARG A 99 -11.31 2.62 -9.35
CA ARG A 99 -10.10 2.30 -10.13
C ARG A 99 -9.73 0.82 -10.07
N ALA A 100 -9.94 0.17 -8.94
CA ALA A 100 -9.48 -1.17 -8.65
C ALA A 100 -10.52 -2.27 -8.97
N ASP A 101 -11.81 -1.99 -8.75
CA ASP A 101 -12.89 -2.97 -8.87
C ASP A 101 -12.98 -3.52 -10.29
N GLY A 102 -12.96 -4.86 -10.39
CA GLY A 102 -13.07 -5.57 -11.65
C GLY A 102 -11.81 -5.51 -12.54
N THR A 103 -10.75 -4.77 -12.15
CA THR A 103 -9.51 -4.65 -12.93
C THR A 103 -8.35 -5.44 -12.30
N CYS A 104 -8.34 -5.60 -10.98
CA CYS A 104 -7.28 -6.27 -10.27
C CYS A 104 -7.20 -7.78 -10.54
N THR A 105 -6.00 -8.28 -10.81
CA THR A 105 -5.70 -9.72 -10.90
C THR A 105 -5.35 -10.32 -9.54
N ALA A 106 -4.86 -9.52 -8.60
CA ALA A 106 -4.59 -9.89 -7.21
C ALA A 106 -5.65 -9.33 -6.27
N ASN A 107 -5.72 -9.84 -5.03
CA ASN A 107 -6.49 -9.19 -3.99
C ASN A 107 -5.93 -7.80 -3.69
N TYR A 108 -6.79 -6.87 -3.27
CA TYR A 108 -6.34 -5.53 -2.90
C TYR A 108 -7.05 -5.03 -1.64
N ALA A 109 -6.38 -4.11 -0.96
CA ALA A 109 -6.91 -3.31 0.14
C ALA A 109 -6.32 -1.91 0.08
N PHE A 110 -6.78 -1.00 0.94
CA PHE A 110 -6.32 0.38 0.97
C PHE A 110 -5.87 0.82 2.36
N HIS A 111 -4.75 1.57 2.39
CA HIS A 111 -4.47 2.56 3.41
C HIS A 111 -5.15 3.87 3.02
N MET A 112 -5.53 4.70 3.99
CA MET A 112 -6.05 6.05 3.72
C MET A 112 -4.94 7.09 3.95
N ALA A 113 -4.54 7.79 2.91
CA ALA A 113 -3.59 8.89 3.00
C ALA A 113 -4.31 10.23 3.19
N LEU A 114 -3.81 11.05 4.10
CA LEU A 114 -4.40 12.32 4.52
C LEU A 114 -3.48 13.48 4.09
N ALA A 115 -4.01 14.42 3.32
CA ALA A 115 -3.33 15.65 2.92
C ALA A 115 -3.73 16.87 3.75
N GLU A 116 -4.72 16.73 4.63
CA GLU A 116 -5.16 17.76 5.57
C GLU A 116 -5.74 17.11 6.84
N TRP A 117 -5.80 17.91 7.92
CA TRP A 117 -6.46 17.52 9.16
C TRP A 117 -7.44 18.60 9.62
N ASN A 118 -8.69 18.22 9.84
CA ASN A 118 -9.76 19.12 10.28
C ASN A 118 -10.91 18.32 10.92
N GLU A 119 -11.95 18.98 11.41
CA GLU A 119 -13.10 18.35 12.06
C GLU A 119 -13.81 17.32 11.18
N ARG A 120 -13.84 17.52 9.86
CA ARG A 120 -14.44 16.58 8.93
C ARG A 120 -13.60 15.29 8.86
N ASN A 121 -12.29 15.40 8.67
CA ASN A 121 -11.41 14.23 8.65
C ASN A 121 -11.48 13.44 9.96
N ARG A 122 -11.57 14.12 11.09
CA ARG A 122 -11.79 13.51 12.41
C ARG A 122 -13.10 12.71 12.46
N ALA A 123 -14.19 13.26 11.96
CA ALA A 123 -15.48 12.59 11.90
C ALA A 123 -15.48 11.36 10.95
N ASP A 124 -14.73 11.43 9.85
CA ASP A 124 -14.65 10.36 8.85
C ASP A 124 -13.92 9.10 9.34
N LEU A 125 -13.07 9.19 10.38
CA LEU A 125 -12.26 8.04 10.85
C LEU A 125 -13.10 6.82 11.23
N SER A 126 -14.26 7.02 11.88
CA SER A 126 -15.14 5.92 12.24
C SER A 126 -15.73 5.24 11.01
N ALA A 127 -16.15 6.02 10.02
CA ALA A 127 -16.67 5.50 8.76
C ALA A 127 -15.58 4.71 7.99
N MET A 128 -14.32 5.17 8.00
CA MET A 128 -13.21 4.42 7.43
C MET A 128 -13.00 3.07 8.13
N ARG A 129 -13.07 3.04 9.46
CA ARG A 129 -12.97 1.79 10.23
C ARG A 129 -14.11 0.82 9.89
N GLU A 130 -15.32 1.30 9.76
CA GLU A 130 -16.49 0.50 9.35
C GLU A 130 -16.34 -0.03 7.92
N ALA A 131 -15.74 0.75 7.03
CA ALA A 131 -15.39 0.33 5.66
C ALA A 131 -14.19 -0.63 5.58
N GLY A 132 -13.57 -1.00 6.74
CA GLY A 132 -12.45 -1.94 6.80
C GLY A 132 -11.07 -1.30 6.70
N VAL A 133 -10.96 0.02 6.52
CA VAL A 133 -9.67 0.73 6.51
C VAL A 133 -9.19 0.91 7.96
N SER A 134 -8.04 0.30 8.28
CA SER A 134 -7.46 0.32 9.63
C SER A 134 -6.12 1.04 9.72
N SER A 135 -5.57 1.43 8.59
CA SER A 135 -4.26 2.07 8.49
C SER A 135 -4.35 3.35 7.68
N PHE A 136 -3.63 4.36 8.14
CA PHE A 136 -3.66 5.72 7.64
C PHE A 136 -2.25 6.19 7.35
N LYS A 137 -2.08 7.19 6.48
CA LYS A 137 -0.79 7.73 6.07
C LYS A 137 -0.81 9.25 6.19
N THR A 138 0.26 9.80 6.75
CA THR A 138 0.57 11.23 6.70
C THR A 138 1.98 11.46 6.18
N TYR A 139 2.31 12.72 5.92
CA TYR A 139 3.57 13.12 5.31
C TYR A 139 4.16 14.29 6.08
N PHE A 140 5.48 14.31 6.29
CA PHE A 140 6.24 15.46 6.77
C PHE A 140 6.97 16.19 5.64
N ALA A 141 6.94 15.63 4.42
CA ALA A 141 7.43 16.24 3.19
C ALA A 141 6.27 16.39 2.19
N TYR A 142 6.55 17.02 1.04
CA TYR A 142 5.58 17.34 -0.02
C TYR A 142 4.57 18.40 0.43
N ASP A 143 4.80 19.66 0.08
CA ASP A 143 4.04 20.83 0.58
C ASP A 143 2.52 20.73 0.39
N HIS A 144 2.06 19.97 -0.62
CA HIS A 144 0.64 19.75 -0.87
C HIS A 144 0.02 18.63 -0.03
N LEU A 145 0.84 17.75 0.60
CA LEU A 145 0.38 16.60 1.38
C LEU A 145 0.72 16.70 2.87
N ARG A 146 1.75 17.46 3.22
CA ARG A 146 2.28 17.44 4.59
C ARG A 146 1.32 18.02 5.60
N LEU A 147 1.30 17.38 6.76
CA LEU A 147 0.76 17.90 8.02
C LEU A 147 1.90 18.46 8.86
N ASP A 148 1.57 19.39 9.75
CA ASP A 148 2.51 19.82 10.78
C ASP A 148 2.54 18.85 11.99
N ASP A 149 3.43 19.12 12.94
CA ASP A 149 3.62 18.26 14.10
C ASP A 149 2.39 18.24 15.01
N ALA A 150 1.67 19.37 15.13
CA ALA A 150 0.48 19.49 15.96
C ALA A 150 -0.69 18.70 15.33
N GLU A 151 -0.91 18.89 14.04
CA GLU A 151 -1.91 18.13 13.27
C GLU A 151 -1.62 16.62 13.35
N THR A 152 -0.34 16.22 13.20
CA THR A 152 0.04 14.80 13.29
C THR A 152 -0.18 14.22 14.69
N LEU A 153 0.06 14.99 15.74
CA LEU A 153 -0.24 14.58 17.11
C LEU A 153 -1.73 14.32 17.30
N GLU A 154 -2.58 15.24 16.82
CA GLU A 154 -4.04 15.07 16.88
C GLU A 154 -4.49 13.81 16.10
N VAL A 155 -3.92 13.58 14.90
CA VAL A 155 -4.18 12.35 14.12
C VAL A 155 -3.84 11.10 14.94
N LEU A 156 -2.69 11.06 15.60
CA LEU A 156 -2.27 9.94 16.44
C LEU A 156 -3.22 9.69 17.60
N GLU A 157 -3.67 10.76 18.27
CA GLU A 157 -4.62 10.66 19.38
C GLU A 157 -5.98 10.11 18.91
N GLU A 158 -6.50 10.60 17.80
CA GLU A 158 -7.77 10.12 17.26
C GLU A 158 -7.66 8.68 16.72
N LEU A 159 -6.57 8.34 16.04
CA LEU A 159 -6.33 6.96 15.57
C LEU A 159 -6.22 5.98 16.73
N ASN A 160 -5.63 6.39 17.85
CA ASN A 160 -5.62 5.54 19.05
C ASN A 160 -7.04 5.23 19.57
N ARG A 161 -7.97 6.19 19.51
CA ARG A 161 -9.38 6.00 19.90
C ARG A 161 -10.09 4.99 19.02
N VAL A 162 -9.85 5.03 17.71
CA VAL A 162 -10.46 4.13 16.73
C VAL A 162 -9.63 2.87 16.46
N ARG A 163 -8.53 2.66 17.19
CA ARG A 163 -7.58 1.54 17.00
C ARG A 163 -7.04 1.47 15.57
N GLY A 164 -6.68 2.62 15.01
CA GLY A 164 -6.01 2.74 13.73
C GLY A 164 -4.49 2.70 13.88
N ILE A 165 -3.80 2.49 12.76
CA ILE A 165 -2.34 2.54 12.66
C ILE A 165 -1.97 3.72 11.77
N LEU A 166 -0.96 4.50 12.15
CA LEU A 166 -0.42 5.57 11.33
C LEU A 166 0.91 5.14 10.69
N CYS A 167 0.98 5.27 9.37
CA CYS A 167 2.22 5.27 8.61
C CYS A 167 2.63 6.72 8.35
N VAL A 168 3.91 7.04 8.40
CA VAL A 168 4.39 8.41 8.16
C VAL A 168 5.53 8.40 7.14
N HIS A 169 5.47 9.31 6.19
CA HIS A 169 6.63 9.67 5.38
C HIS A 169 7.46 10.68 6.18
N CYS A 170 8.59 10.24 6.73
CA CYS A 170 9.28 10.93 7.82
C CYS A 170 10.39 11.91 7.38
N GLU A 171 10.56 12.19 6.10
CA GLU A 171 11.51 13.20 5.66
C GLU A 171 11.12 14.59 6.19
N ASN A 172 12.09 15.37 6.64
CA ASN A 172 11.87 16.77 6.99
C ASN A 172 11.71 17.61 5.71
N GLY A 173 10.46 17.90 5.33
CA GLY A 173 10.15 18.61 4.08
C GLY A 173 10.80 19.97 3.96
N THR A 174 10.96 20.71 5.06
CA THR A 174 11.64 22.03 5.06
C THR A 174 13.12 21.90 4.71
N LEU A 175 13.82 20.91 5.28
CA LEU A 175 15.22 20.63 4.95
C LEU A 175 15.35 20.13 3.52
N VAL A 176 14.48 19.21 3.10
CA VAL A 176 14.50 18.69 1.73
C VAL A 176 14.33 19.81 0.71
N ASN A 177 13.33 20.68 0.89
CA ASN A 177 13.06 21.80 -0.02
C ASN A 177 14.27 22.76 -0.11
N GLU A 178 14.88 23.11 1.03
CA GLU A 178 16.05 23.99 1.07
C GLU A 178 17.27 23.33 0.41
N LEU A 179 17.51 22.06 0.68
CA LEU A 179 18.65 21.34 0.09
C LEU A 179 18.46 21.11 -1.40
N GLN A 180 17.26 20.79 -1.87
CA GLN A 180 16.96 20.71 -3.31
C GLN A 180 17.31 22.01 -4.03
N LYS A 181 16.92 23.16 -3.47
CA LYS A 181 17.25 24.48 -4.01
C LYS A 181 18.75 24.69 -4.11
N ARG A 182 19.50 24.40 -3.02
CA ARG A 182 20.98 24.54 -3.00
C ARG A 182 21.66 23.63 -4.01
N VAL A 183 21.25 22.39 -4.12
CA VAL A 183 21.78 21.41 -5.07
C VAL A 183 21.54 21.88 -6.50
N TYR A 184 20.33 22.38 -6.78
CA TYR A 184 20.01 22.94 -8.10
C TYR A 184 20.86 24.18 -8.43
N GLU A 185 21.05 25.11 -7.48
CA GLU A 185 21.90 26.31 -7.65
C GLU A 185 23.37 25.96 -7.88
N GLN A 186 23.84 24.79 -7.44
CA GLN A 186 25.17 24.25 -7.73
C GLN A 186 25.31 23.63 -9.12
N GLY A 187 24.24 23.65 -9.93
CA GLY A 187 24.23 23.08 -11.27
C GLY A 187 24.04 21.56 -11.32
N ILE A 188 23.65 20.94 -10.20
CA ILE A 188 23.40 19.51 -10.13
C ILE A 188 21.90 19.29 -10.44
N HIS A 189 21.62 18.91 -11.67
CA HIS A 189 20.25 18.77 -12.19
C HIS A 189 19.88 17.31 -12.49
N GLY A 190 20.78 16.37 -12.29
CA GLY A 190 20.56 14.94 -12.52
C GLY A 190 20.00 14.23 -11.29
N PRO A 191 19.76 12.91 -11.40
CA PRO A 191 19.19 12.10 -10.33
C PRO A 191 20.03 12.04 -9.05
N GLU A 192 21.34 12.31 -9.14
CA GLU A 192 22.25 12.45 -7.99
C GLU A 192 21.81 13.56 -7.04
N GLY A 193 21.16 14.60 -7.54
CA GLY A 193 20.59 15.69 -6.74
C GLY A 193 19.54 15.21 -5.73
N HIS A 194 18.86 14.10 -6.02
CA HIS A 194 17.90 13.50 -5.12
C HIS A 194 18.57 13.03 -3.82
N ALA A 195 19.63 12.25 -3.91
CA ALA A 195 20.36 11.75 -2.74
C ALA A 195 21.03 12.90 -1.93
N LEU A 196 21.57 13.90 -2.62
CA LEU A 196 22.23 15.03 -2.00
C LEU A 196 21.28 15.98 -1.25
N SER A 197 20.00 15.96 -1.58
CA SER A 197 18.98 16.81 -0.95
C SER A 197 18.20 16.12 0.18
N ARG A 198 18.55 14.89 0.52
CA ARG A 198 17.87 14.11 1.57
C ARG A 198 18.88 13.61 2.59
N PRO A 199 19.07 14.39 3.69
CA PRO A 199 20.01 14.07 4.76
C PRO A 199 19.55 12.88 5.61
#